data_3ab88a9cd897e206c598919fa32ff1d6
#
_entry.id   3ab88a9cd897e206c598919fa32ff1d6
#
_cell.length_a   1.000
_cell.length_b   1.000
_cell.length_c   1.000
_cell.angle_alpha   90.00
_cell.angle_beta   90.00
_cell.angle_gamma   90.00
#
_symmetry.space_group_name_H-M   'P 1'
#
loop_
_entity.id
_entity.type
_entity.pdbx_description
1 polymer ?
#
loop_
_entity_poly.entity_id
_entity_poly.type
_entity_poly.pdbx_seq_one_letter_code
_entity_poly.pdbx_strand_id
1 'polypeptide(L)'
;MPSQKNVELLKELKQKVDRATALFFVDYSGFTHRQMEEARRELASVESEITVAKNTLLNLALKDKKVKVEKLEGPHATLFSYKYPISTAKVLVSLIKKYGLPKIRFGIFEGGIIDETMISKLAAIPSREVLIAKLLGTLNAPISNFVYGLNANITKLALVLKSIENQKSGHANVVESN
;
A
#
# COMPACT_ATOMS: atom_id res chain seq x y z
N MET A 1 -42.61 8.25 -3.38
CA MET A 1 -41.83 9.46 -3.05
C MET A 1 -40.58 9.02 -2.32
N PRO A 2 -39.37 9.55 -2.61
CA PRO A 2 -38.19 9.22 -1.81
C PRO A 2 -38.38 9.75 -0.39
N SER A 3 -38.09 8.92 0.62
CA SER A 3 -38.16 9.33 2.03
C SER A 3 -37.19 10.49 2.26
N GLN A 4 -37.62 11.52 3.03
CA GLN A 4 -36.80 12.69 3.37
C GLN A 4 -35.41 12.29 3.89
N LYS A 5 -35.33 11.24 4.74
CA LYS A 5 -34.05 10.65 5.21
C LYS A 5 -33.13 10.19 4.08
N ASN A 6 -33.66 9.61 3.01
CA ASN A 6 -32.84 9.17 1.87
C ASN A 6 -32.28 10.34 1.06
N VAL A 7 -33.01 11.47 1.02
CA VAL A 7 -32.54 12.69 0.35
C VAL A 7 -31.40 13.35 1.15
N GLU A 8 -31.53 13.39 2.47
CA GLU A 8 -30.48 13.92 3.35
C GLU A 8 -29.21 13.04 3.28
N LEU A 9 -29.34 11.72 3.39
CA LEU A 9 -28.24 10.78 3.23
C LEU A 9 -27.57 10.90 1.86
N LEU A 10 -28.34 11.11 0.80
CA LEU A 10 -27.77 11.30 -0.53
C LEU A 10 -26.96 12.60 -0.62
N LYS A 11 -27.42 13.69 0.01
CA LYS A 11 -26.68 14.96 0.06
C LYS A 11 -25.35 14.79 0.81
N GLU A 12 -25.38 14.14 1.97
CA GLU A 12 -24.17 13.85 2.74
C GLU A 12 -23.20 12.98 1.96
N LEU A 13 -23.68 11.90 1.32
CA LEU A 13 -22.85 11.03 0.49
C LEU A 13 -22.23 11.78 -0.69
N LYS A 14 -22.99 12.65 -1.37
CA LYS A 14 -22.45 13.49 -2.45
C LYS A 14 -21.33 14.40 -1.94
N GLN A 15 -21.52 15.06 -0.81
CA GLN A 15 -20.48 15.91 -0.22
C GLN A 15 -19.22 15.11 0.14
N LYS A 16 -19.36 13.90 0.69
CA LYS A 16 -18.24 13.01 1.00
C LYS A 16 -17.52 12.54 -0.27
N VAL A 17 -18.27 12.14 -1.29
CA VAL A 17 -17.73 11.74 -2.61
C VAL A 17 -17.01 12.90 -3.29
N ASP A 18 -17.52 14.13 -3.19
CA ASP A 18 -16.89 15.30 -3.81
C ASP A 18 -15.58 15.70 -3.12
N ARG A 19 -15.51 15.56 -1.81
CA ARG A 19 -14.31 15.86 -1.02
C ARG A 19 -13.26 14.75 -1.10
N ALA A 20 -13.67 13.51 -1.41
CA ALA A 20 -12.76 12.37 -1.45
C ALA A 20 -11.89 12.40 -2.70
N THR A 21 -10.57 12.22 -2.50
CA THR A 21 -9.57 12.05 -3.56
C THR A 21 -9.58 10.61 -4.08
N ALA A 22 -9.87 9.64 -3.20
CA ALA A 22 -9.99 8.23 -3.58
C ALA A 22 -11.14 7.57 -2.83
N LEU A 23 -11.74 6.57 -3.47
CA LEU A 23 -12.80 5.73 -2.92
C LEU A 23 -12.38 4.27 -3.04
N PHE A 24 -12.50 3.50 -1.95
CA PHE A 24 -12.25 2.06 -1.98
C PHE A 24 -13.51 1.33 -1.56
N PHE A 25 -13.89 0.33 -2.33
CA PHE A 25 -15.05 -0.50 -2.06
C PHE A 25 -14.58 -1.85 -1.52
N VAL A 26 -14.99 -2.15 -0.30
CA VAL A 26 -14.56 -3.34 0.42
C VAL A 26 -15.77 -4.14 0.89
N ASP A 27 -15.67 -5.46 0.82
CA ASP A 27 -16.68 -6.37 1.35
C ASP A 27 -16.38 -6.60 2.83
N TYR A 28 -17.29 -6.14 3.70
CA TYR A 28 -17.15 -6.27 5.15
C TYR A 28 -17.80 -7.55 5.71
N SER A 29 -18.26 -8.45 4.86
CA SER A 29 -18.87 -9.71 5.30
C SER A 29 -17.87 -10.52 6.14
N GLY A 30 -18.31 -10.89 7.34
CA GLY A 30 -17.47 -11.62 8.30
C GLY A 30 -16.69 -10.73 9.29
N PHE A 31 -16.78 -9.39 9.19
CA PHE A 31 -16.22 -8.50 10.21
C PHE A 31 -17.05 -8.54 11.50
N THR A 32 -16.38 -8.69 12.63
CA THR A 32 -16.97 -8.47 13.93
C THR A 32 -17.08 -6.98 14.23
N HIS A 33 -18.02 -6.59 15.09
CA HIS A 33 -18.19 -5.18 15.49
C HIS A 33 -16.88 -4.57 16.05
N ARG A 34 -16.15 -5.35 16.84
CA ARG A 34 -14.86 -4.91 17.43
C ARG A 34 -13.80 -4.64 16.37
N GLN A 35 -13.70 -5.49 15.37
CA GLN A 35 -12.77 -5.30 14.22
C GLN A 35 -13.16 -4.08 13.38
N MET A 36 -14.46 -3.84 13.19
CA MET A 36 -14.95 -2.67 12.46
C MET A 36 -14.62 -1.36 13.19
N GLU A 37 -14.73 -1.33 14.52
CA GLU A 37 -14.33 -0.16 15.30
C GLU A 37 -12.84 0.09 15.27
N GLU A 38 -12.02 -0.97 15.35
CA GLU A 38 -10.56 -0.85 15.22
C GLU A 38 -10.18 -0.32 13.84
N ALA A 39 -10.80 -0.85 12.78
CA ALA A 39 -10.62 -0.35 11.42
C ALA A 39 -10.99 1.13 11.29
N ARG A 40 -12.09 1.56 11.91
CA ARG A 40 -12.48 2.98 11.94
C ARG A 40 -11.46 3.85 12.64
N ARG A 41 -10.88 3.41 13.76
CA ARG A 41 -9.84 4.15 14.49
C ARG A 41 -8.55 4.27 13.68
N GLU A 42 -8.10 3.17 13.09
CA GLU A 42 -6.90 3.19 12.25
C GLU A 42 -7.09 4.06 11.00
N LEU A 43 -8.26 4.03 10.36
CA LEU A 43 -8.57 4.85 9.20
C LEU A 43 -8.74 6.34 9.56
N ALA A 44 -9.31 6.65 10.72
CA ALA A 44 -9.44 8.03 11.20
C ALA A 44 -8.06 8.68 11.40
N SER A 45 -7.03 7.93 11.83
CA SER A 45 -5.66 8.44 11.97
C SER A 45 -5.03 8.92 10.66
N VAL A 46 -5.52 8.44 9.51
CA VAL A 46 -5.07 8.82 8.16
C VAL A 46 -6.08 9.70 7.41
N GLU A 47 -6.97 10.39 8.15
CA GLU A 47 -8.01 11.25 7.58
C GLU A 47 -8.89 10.52 6.55
N SER A 48 -9.26 9.30 6.88
CA SER A 48 -10.13 8.45 6.04
C SER A 48 -11.33 7.96 6.85
N GLU A 49 -12.45 7.81 6.19
CA GLU A 49 -13.71 7.41 6.83
C GLU A 49 -14.28 6.15 6.16
N ILE A 50 -14.73 5.18 6.95
CA ILE A 50 -15.48 4.03 6.46
C ILE A 50 -16.97 4.22 6.72
N THR A 51 -17.76 4.19 5.66
CA THR A 51 -19.21 4.35 5.72
C THR A 51 -19.88 3.18 5.02
N VAL A 52 -20.91 2.62 5.66
CA VAL A 52 -21.79 1.62 5.06
C VAL A 52 -23.07 2.32 4.60
N ALA A 53 -23.31 2.31 3.30
CA ALA A 53 -24.47 2.97 2.71
C ALA A 53 -25.17 2.04 1.71
N LYS A 54 -26.43 2.35 1.40
CA LYS A 54 -27.23 1.60 0.42
C LYS A 54 -26.61 1.71 -0.97
N ASN A 55 -26.40 0.59 -1.66
CA ASN A 55 -25.77 0.56 -3.00
C ASN A 55 -26.47 1.46 -4.02
N THR A 56 -27.80 1.55 -3.93
CA THR A 56 -28.60 2.43 -4.81
C THR A 56 -28.27 3.92 -4.60
N LEU A 57 -28.04 4.36 -3.35
CA LEU A 57 -27.67 5.75 -3.04
C LEU A 57 -26.23 6.05 -3.46
N LEU A 58 -25.32 5.11 -3.25
CA LEU A 58 -23.94 5.21 -3.71
C LEU A 58 -23.86 5.31 -5.23
N ASN A 59 -24.61 4.46 -5.96
CA ASN A 59 -24.66 4.52 -7.42
C ASN A 59 -25.21 5.86 -7.92
N LEU A 60 -26.20 6.44 -7.24
CA LEU A 60 -26.72 7.77 -7.59
C LEU A 60 -25.69 8.88 -7.33
N ALA A 61 -24.94 8.79 -6.22
CA ALA A 61 -23.90 9.76 -5.90
C ALA A 61 -22.69 9.67 -6.86
N LEU A 62 -22.36 8.46 -7.35
CA LEU A 62 -21.24 8.24 -8.28
C LEU A 62 -21.57 8.59 -9.73
N LYS A 63 -22.84 8.56 -10.13
CA LYS A 63 -23.27 8.98 -11.50
C LYS A 63 -22.82 10.39 -11.84
N ASP A 64 -22.77 11.28 -10.86
CA ASP A 64 -22.37 12.67 -11.07
C ASP A 64 -20.89 12.81 -11.42
N LYS A 65 -20.04 11.87 -11.01
CA LYS A 65 -18.58 11.85 -11.34
C LYS A 65 -18.24 11.17 -12.67
N LYS A 66 -19.23 10.81 -13.50
CA LYS A 66 -19.04 10.14 -14.81
C LYS A 66 -18.23 8.84 -14.77
N VAL A 67 -18.01 8.27 -13.59
CA VAL A 67 -17.34 6.98 -13.46
C VAL A 67 -18.38 5.89 -13.70
N LYS A 68 -18.20 5.13 -14.76
CA LYS A 68 -19.03 3.94 -15.02
C LYS A 68 -18.63 2.84 -14.05
N VAL A 69 -19.21 2.88 -12.85
CA VAL A 69 -19.06 1.78 -11.90
C VAL A 69 -20.02 0.67 -12.29
N GLU A 70 -19.53 -0.53 -12.46
CA GLU A 70 -20.39 -1.72 -12.57
C GLU A 70 -21.35 -1.78 -11.38
N LYS A 71 -22.51 -2.40 -11.57
CA LYS A 71 -23.53 -2.48 -10.51
C LYS A 71 -22.91 -3.02 -9.24
N LEU A 72 -22.96 -2.21 -8.18
CA LEU A 72 -22.54 -2.60 -6.85
C LEU A 72 -23.50 -3.68 -6.33
N GLU A 73 -23.08 -4.94 -6.37
CA GLU A 73 -23.85 -6.09 -5.89
C GLU A 73 -23.22 -6.62 -4.59
N GLY A 74 -24.07 -6.92 -3.58
CA GLY A 74 -23.67 -7.46 -2.30
C GLY A 74 -23.40 -6.39 -1.21
N PRO A 75 -22.98 -6.83 -0.02
CA PRO A 75 -22.69 -5.95 1.11
C PRO A 75 -21.35 -5.25 0.91
N HIS A 76 -21.35 -3.91 0.86
CA HIS A 76 -20.15 -3.11 0.71
C HIS A 76 -20.05 -2.04 1.76
N ALA A 77 -18.82 -1.82 2.23
CA ALA A 77 -18.42 -0.61 2.91
C ALA A 77 -17.60 0.25 1.94
N THR A 78 -17.86 1.54 1.95
CA THR A 78 -17.09 2.51 1.16
C THR A 78 -16.13 3.24 2.07
N LEU A 79 -14.85 3.21 1.71
CA LEU A 79 -13.80 4.01 2.33
C LEU A 79 -13.63 5.31 1.53
N PHE A 80 -13.74 6.43 2.22
CA PHE A 80 -13.48 7.76 1.69
C PHE A 80 -12.09 8.18 2.15
N SER A 81 -11.17 8.42 1.22
CA SER A 81 -9.87 9.01 1.49
C SER A 81 -9.85 10.46 1.05
N TYR A 82 -9.55 11.38 1.97
CA TYR A 82 -9.61 12.82 1.70
C TYR A 82 -8.26 13.39 1.26
N LYS A 83 -7.16 13.08 1.95
CA LYS A 83 -5.85 13.67 1.66
C LYS A 83 -4.80 12.67 1.18
N TYR A 84 -4.74 11.48 1.81
CA TYR A 84 -3.62 10.57 1.63
C TYR A 84 -4.08 9.17 1.16
N PRO A 85 -4.44 8.99 -0.12
CA PRO A 85 -4.96 7.72 -0.63
C PRO A 85 -3.96 6.56 -0.49
N ILE A 86 -2.66 6.83 -0.59
CA ILE A 86 -1.61 5.82 -0.41
C ILE A 86 -1.56 5.34 1.04
N SER A 87 -1.68 6.24 2.02
CA SER A 87 -1.70 5.88 3.44
C SER A 87 -2.96 5.08 3.79
N THR A 88 -4.10 5.45 3.23
CA THR A 88 -5.36 4.70 3.36
C THR A 88 -5.24 3.28 2.80
N ALA A 89 -4.63 3.13 1.61
CA ALA A 89 -4.37 1.81 1.01
C ALA A 89 -3.44 0.96 1.89
N LYS A 90 -2.40 1.56 2.52
CA LYS A 90 -1.51 0.85 3.45
C LYS A 90 -2.26 0.32 4.67
N VAL A 91 -3.07 1.16 5.31
CA VAL A 91 -3.88 0.76 6.46
C VAL A 91 -4.85 -0.35 6.06
N LEU A 92 -5.51 -0.22 4.90
CA LEU A 92 -6.41 -1.25 4.38
C LEU A 92 -5.69 -2.59 4.19
N VAL A 93 -4.53 -2.61 3.53
CA VAL A 93 -3.74 -3.83 3.32
C VAL A 93 -3.20 -4.40 4.64
N SER A 94 -2.85 -3.55 5.62
CA SER A 94 -2.44 -4.02 6.96
C SER A 94 -3.58 -4.71 7.70
N LEU A 95 -4.80 -4.18 7.62
CA LEU A 95 -6.01 -4.80 8.18
C LEU A 95 -6.32 -6.15 7.52
N ILE A 96 -6.18 -6.24 6.19
CA ILE A 96 -6.34 -7.49 5.46
C ILE A 96 -5.31 -8.53 5.92
N LYS A 97 -4.06 -8.16 6.09
CA LYS A 97 -3.01 -9.06 6.59
C LYS A 97 -3.28 -9.53 8.03
N LYS A 98 -3.85 -8.65 8.88
CA LYS A 98 -4.11 -8.93 10.29
C LYS A 98 -5.33 -9.85 10.49
N TYR A 99 -6.39 -9.63 9.72
CA TYR A 99 -7.69 -10.30 9.91
C TYR A 99 -8.11 -11.21 8.75
N GLY A 100 -7.40 -11.20 7.62
CA GLY A 100 -7.82 -11.87 6.38
C GLY A 100 -9.01 -11.20 5.70
N LEU A 101 -9.52 -10.12 6.26
CA LEU A 101 -10.68 -9.33 5.83
C LEU A 101 -10.34 -7.83 6.00
N PRO A 102 -10.99 -6.89 5.32
CA PRO A 102 -12.03 -7.03 4.29
C PRO A 102 -11.46 -7.46 2.92
N LYS A 103 -12.30 -8.05 2.06
CA LYS A 103 -11.92 -8.28 0.66
C LYS A 103 -12.10 -7.00 -0.14
N ILE A 104 -11.06 -6.58 -0.83
CA ILE A 104 -11.12 -5.43 -1.73
C ILE A 104 -11.84 -5.87 -3.01
N ARG A 105 -12.84 -5.11 -3.44
CA ARG A 105 -13.50 -5.34 -4.74
C ARG A 105 -12.86 -4.50 -5.83
N PHE A 106 -12.89 -3.22 -5.66
CA PHE A 106 -12.27 -2.23 -6.56
C PHE A 106 -12.13 -0.90 -5.82
N GLY A 107 -11.42 0.03 -6.43
CA GLY A 107 -11.31 1.40 -5.97
C GLY A 107 -11.50 2.38 -7.11
N ILE A 108 -11.71 3.64 -6.78
CA ILE A 108 -11.72 4.77 -7.72
C ILE A 108 -10.62 5.72 -7.25
N PHE A 109 -9.66 5.97 -8.10
CA PHE A 109 -8.55 6.88 -7.83
C PHE A 109 -8.34 7.78 -9.07
N GLU A 110 -8.33 9.09 -8.86
CA GLU A 110 -8.17 10.10 -9.94
C GLU A 110 -9.13 9.89 -11.13
N GLY A 111 -10.34 9.41 -10.86
CA GLY A 111 -11.34 9.14 -11.90
C GLY A 111 -11.19 7.81 -12.65
N GLY A 112 -10.15 7.04 -12.34
CA GLY A 112 -9.92 5.70 -12.87
C GLY A 112 -10.38 4.61 -11.89
N ILE A 113 -10.84 3.47 -12.42
CA ILE A 113 -11.16 2.29 -11.64
C ILE A 113 -9.86 1.49 -11.44
N ILE A 114 -9.59 1.10 -10.22
CA ILE A 114 -8.42 0.31 -9.84
C ILE A 114 -8.85 -1.00 -9.18
N ASP A 115 -8.18 -2.09 -9.58
CA ASP A 115 -8.41 -3.43 -9.05
C ASP A 115 -7.64 -3.67 -7.75
N GLU A 116 -7.92 -4.79 -7.07
CA GLU A 116 -7.23 -5.23 -5.85
C GLU A 116 -5.71 -5.29 -6.03
N THR A 117 -5.23 -5.77 -7.17
CA THR A 117 -3.79 -5.86 -7.49
C THR A 117 -3.12 -4.50 -7.54
N MET A 118 -3.81 -3.49 -8.08
CA MET A 118 -3.35 -2.10 -8.12
C MET A 118 -3.33 -1.48 -6.73
N ILE A 119 -4.36 -1.74 -5.92
CA ILE A 119 -4.44 -1.24 -4.53
C ILE A 119 -3.30 -1.85 -3.69
N SER A 120 -2.98 -3.12 -3.88
CA SER A 120 -1.84 -3.77 -3.25
C SER A 120 -0.50 -3.13 -3.67
N LYS A 121 -0.34 -2.77 -4.95
CA LYS A 121 0.84 -2.03 -5.45
C LYS A 121 0.90 -0.62 -4.85
N LEU A 122 -0.22 0.09 -4.74
CA LEU A 122 -0.29 1.40 -4.09
C LEU A 122 0.14 1.31 -2.61
N ALA A 123 -0.30 0.29 -1.90
CA ALA A 123 0.10 0.06 -0.52
C ALA A 123 1.60 -0.29 -0.35
N ALA A 124 2.23 -0.88 -1.38
CA ALA A 124 3.66 -1.19 -1.38
C ALA A 124 4.55 0.05 -1.61
N ILE A 125 3.99 1.19 -2.03
CA ILE A 125 4.75 2.43 -2.23
C ILE A 125 5.27 2.93 -0.87
N PRO A 126 6.59 3.13 -0.67
CA PRO A 126 7.13 3.64 0.57
C PRO A 126 6.76 5.11 0.82
N SER A 127 7.18 5.66 1.95
CA SER A 127 6.98 7.08 2.26
C SER A 127 7.74 7.97 1.27
N ARG A 128 7.33 9.24 1.15
CA ARG A 128 7.97 10.22 0.27
C ARG A 128 9.47 10.33 0.54
N GLU A 129 9.87 10.32 1.80
CA GLU A 129 11.27 10.40 2.22
C GLU A 129 12.09 9.22 1.70
N VAL A 130 11.55 7.99 1.81
CA VAL A 130 12.19 6.77 1.32
C VAL A 130 12.26 6.78 -0.22
N LEU A 131 11.25 7.32 -0.91
CA LEU A 131 11.29 7.48 -2.36
C LEU A 131 12.39 8.44 -2.81
N ILE A 132 12.54 9.58 -2.12
CA ILE A 132 13.63 10.54 -2.38
C ILE A 132 14.98 9.89 -2.11
N ALA A 133 15.14 9.16 -1.00
CA ALA A 133 16.37 8.45 -0.68
C ALA A 133 16.72 7.39 -1.75
N LYS A 134 15.74 6.63 -2.23
CA LYS A 134 15.93 5.69 -3.34
C LYS A 134 16.33 6.38 -4.63
N LEU A 135 15.68 7.50 -4.96
CA LEU A 135 16.03 8.29 -6.15
C LEU A 135 17.50 8.77 -6.10
N LEU A 136 17.90 9.36 -4.97
CA LEU A 136 19.28 9.80 -4.77
C LEU A 136 20.27 8.62 -4.84
N GLY A 137 19.90 7.49 -4.25
CA GLY A 137 20.69 6.26 -4.33
C GLY A 137 20.86 5.76 -5.77
N THR A 138 19.79 5.75 -6.57
CA THR A 138 19.88 5.33 -7.98
C THR A 138 20.68 6.29 -8.84
N LEU A 139 20.66 7.60 -8.55
CA LEU A 139 21.48 8.59 -9.24
C LEU A 139 22.96 8.44 -8.89
N ASN A 140 23.31 8.05 -7.67
CA ASN A 140 24.68 7.82 -7.24
C ASN A 140 25.21 6.41 -7.59
N ALA A 141 24.32 5.45 -7.85
CA ALA A 141 24.69 4.07 -8.14
C ALA A 141 25.72 3.90 -9.29
N PRO A 142 25.61 4.61 -10.44
CA PRO A 142 26.59 4.48 -11.51
C PRO A 142 28.00 4.84 -11.07
N ILE A 143 28.14 5.94 -10.30
CA ILE A 143 29.44 6.42 -9.81
C ILE A 143 30.02 5.41 -8.82
N SER A 144 29.22 4.96 -7.87
CA SER A 144 29.61 3.96 -6.86
C SER A 144 30.02 2.64 -7.52
N ASN A 145 29.24 2.14 -8.48
CA ASN A 145 29.54 0.91 -9.20
C ASN A 145 30.83 1.03 -10.01
N PHE A 146 31.10 2.18 -10.60
CA PHE A 146 32.37 2.44 -11.32
C PHE A 146 33.57 2.37 -10.37
N VAL A 147 33.50 3.04 -9.22
CA VAL A 147 34.55 2.99 -8.20
C VAL A 147 34.75 1.56 -7.66
N TYR A 148 33.66 0.84 -7.37
CA TYR A 148 33.73 -0.56 -6.96
C TYR A 148 34.37 -1.43 -8.04
N GLY A 149 34.05 -1.23 -9.32
CA GLY A 149 34.63 -1.96 -10.45
C GLY A 149 36.13 -1.76 -10.55
N LEU A 150 36.64 -0.53 -10.37
CA LEU A 150 38.07 -0.22 -10.37
C LEU A 150 38.78 -0.89 -9.16
N ASN A 151 38.20 -0.82 -7.99
CA ASN A 151 38.76 -1.39 -6.77
C ASN A 151 38.64 -2.92 -6.69
N ALA A 152 37.73 -3.53 -7.44
CA ALA A 152 37.44 -4.97 -7.37
C ALA A 152 38.67 -5.83 -7.68
N ASN A 153 39.51 -5.43 -8.63
CA ASN A 153 40.70 -6.18 -9.01
C ASN A 153 41.76 -6.18 -7.89
N ILE A 154 41.95 -5.02 -7.23
CA ILE A 154 42.88 -4.89 -6.10
C ILE A 154 42.36 -5.72 -4.89
N THR A 155 41.09 -5.61 -4.61
CA THR A 155 40.43 -6.35 -3.51
C THR A 155 40.51 -7.86 -3.74
N LYS A 156 40.27 -8.34 -4.97
CA LYS A 156 40.39 -9.77 -5.33
C LYS A 156 41.82 -10.27 -5.15
N LEU A 157 42.83 -9.48 -5.57
CA LEU A 157 44.23 -9.83 -5.38
C LEU A 157 44.57 -9.95 -3.89
N ALA A 158 44.16 -8.99 -3.07
CA ALA A 158 44.38 -9.02 -1.63
C ALA A 158 43.70 -10.24 -0.97
N LEU A 159 42.50 -10.59 -1.38
CA LEU A 159 41.80 -11.78 -0.88
C LEU A 159 42.52 -13.08 -1.23
N VAL A 160 43.03 -13.19 -2.48
CA VAL A 160 43.81 -14.36 -2.91
C VAL A 160 45.08 -14.49 -2.11
N LEU A 161 45.83 -13.41 -1.91
CA LEU A 161 47.04 -13.41 -1.09
C LEU A 161 46.77 -13.84 0.37
N LYS A 162 45.67 -13.30 0.95
CA LYS A 162 45.24 -13.70 2.31
C LYS A 162 44.80 -15.17 2.38
N SER A 163 44.19 -15.69 1.34
CA SER A 163 43.82 -17.12 1.26
C SER A 163 45.05 -18.00 1.20
N ILE A 164 46.10 -17.61 0.44
CA ILE A 164 47.37 -18.33 0.36
C ILE A 164 48.11 -18.31 1.73
N GLU A 165 48.11 -17.17 2.41
CA GLU A 165 48.68 -17.01 3.75
C GLU A 165 47.98 -17.94 4.74
N ASN A 166 46.63 -17.96 4.75
CA ASN A 166 45.85 -18.83 5.62
C ASN A 166 46.12 -20.33 5.33
N GLN A 167 46.25 -20.70 4.06
CA GLN A 167 46.61 -22.09 3.70
C GLN A 167 48.03 -22.49 4.17
N LYS A 168 49.00 -21.59 4.02
CA LYS A 168 50.37 -21.85 4.53
C LYS A 168 50.42 -21.91 6.04
N SER A 169 49.72 -21.02 6.74
CA SER A 169 49.65 -21.03 8.22
C SER A 169 48.91 -22.26 8.75
N GLY A 170 47.85 -22.74 8.05
CA GLY A 170 47.15 -23.99 8.40
C GLY A 170 48.02 -25.24 8.19
N HIS A 171 48.94 -25.26 7.21
CA HIS A 171 49.86 -26.38 6.98
C HIS A 171 51.04 -26.37 7.97
N ALA A 172 51.47 -25.20 8.46
CA ALA A 172 52.52 -25.10 9.44
C ALA A 172 52.16 -25.73 10.80
N ASN A 173 50.89 -25.58 11.19
CA ASN A 173 50.40 -26.15 12.47
C ASN A 173 50.16 -27.67 12.45
N VAL A 174 50.15 -28.32 11.27
CA VAL A 174 50.01 -29.79 11.16
C VAL A 174 51.33 -30.51 11.15
N VAL A 175 52.43 -29.81 10.82
CA VAL A 175 53.79 -30.40 10.77
C VAL A 175 54.50 -30.38 12.11
N GLU A 176 54.10 -29.51 13.06
CA GLU A 176 54.68 -29.45 14.43
C GLU A 176 53.98 -30.37 15.43
N SER A 177 52.95 -31.12 15.04
CA SER A 177 52.21 -32.04 15.94
C SER A 177 52.46 -33.53 15.63
N ASN A 178 53.56 -33.91 14.95
CA ASN A 178 54.01 -35.30 14.77
C ASN A 178 55.39 -35.53 15.32
#